data_70552dfc06aab260292aa5a649a46b8c
#
_entry.id   70552dfc06aab260292aa5a649a46b8c
#
_cell.length_a   1.000
_cell.length_b   1.000
_cell.length_c   1.000
_cell.angle_alpha   90.00
_cell.angle_beta   90.00
_cell.angle_gamma   90.00
#
_symmetry.space_group_name_H-M   'P 1'
#
loop_
_entity.id
_entity.type
_entity.pdbx_description
1 polymer ?
#
loop_
_entity_poly.entity_id
_entity_poly.type
_entity_poly.pdbx_seq_one_letter_code
_entity_poly.pdbx_strand_id
1 'polypeptide(L)'
;MFAALAQFCVSKGNARKALEIWKQLGEGESVETGVDGVEKTVDFFTIYDGEDKCALLEEFLPWVYAKSPEKAFSLLVSKKVDISPIIRPILGLLGDSAYRSEFVEFVQNTYDLHDSEISTEFATQRIRELQKEPALFNCTLDETPKAFRPRRAEIVAFLRDNADYSPADILEVLGETLVLERVIVLTRLRHCEEALHLAIYSLRSVRTACECCRTAGMDAWKILLQLLFSETDEEWVDSRGDDG
;
A
#
# COMPACT_ATOMS: atom_id res chain seq x y z
N MET A 1 -40.09 -8.65 -18.90
CA MET A 1 -40.40 -7.36 -19.57
C MET A 1 -39.33 -6.30 -19.27
N PHE A 2 -38.97 -6.07 -18.02
CA PHE A 2 -37.95 -5.08 -17.63
C PHE A 2 -36.54 -5.39 -18.12
N ALA A 3 -36.09 -6.64 -18.05
CA ALA A 3 -34.80 -7.05 -18.59
C ALA A 3 -34.66 -6.80 -20.09
N ALA A 4 -35.71 -7.04 -20.86
CA ALA A 4 -35.75 -6.74 -22.30
C ALA A 4 -35.73 -5.22 -22.56
N LEU A 5 -36.40 -4.42 -21.71
CA LEU A 5 -36.37 -2.97 -21.78
C LEU A 5 -34.99 -2.41 -21.48
N ALA A 6 -34.29 -2.92 -20.45
CA ALA A 6 -32.92 -2.54 -20.14
C ALA A 6 -31.99 -2.83 -21.33
N GLN A 7 -32.10 -4.00 -21.95
CA GLN A 7 -31.30 -4.39 -23.10
C GLN A 7 -31.59 -3.53 -24.33
N PHE A 8 -32.85 -3.14 -24.51
CA PHE A 8 -33.22 -2.16 -25.54
C PHE A 8 -32.60 -0.78 -25.26
N CYS A 9 -32.59 -0.30 -23.99
CA CYS A 9 -31.94 0.96 -23.64
C CYS A 9 -30.44 0.92 -23.96
N VAL A 10 -29.73 -0.19 -23.66
CA VAL A 10 -28.32 -0.38 -24.05
C VAL A 10 -28.15 -0.26 -25.56
N SER A 11 -28.99 -0.95 -26.32
CA SER A 11 -28.91 -0.91 -27.79
C SER A 11 -29.18 0.46 -28.40
N LYS A 12 -29.82 1.34 -27.65
CA LYS A 12 -30.09 2.75 -28.04
C LYS A 12 -29.06 3.74 -27.47
N GLY A 13 -28.01 3.27 -26.83
CA GLY A 13 -26.96 4.10 -26.23
C GLY A 13 -27.40 4.80 -24.94
N ASN A 14 -28.49 4.36 -24.30
CA ASN A 14 -28.96 4.93 -23.03
C ASN A 14 -28.55 4.02 -21.86
N ALA A 15 -27.25 4.00 -21.56
CA ALA A 15 -26.61 3.17 -20.55
C ALA A 15 -27.18 3.44 -19.14
N ARG A 16 -27.30 4.72 -18.74
CA ARG A 16 -27.84 5.11 -17.43
C ARG A 16 -29.22 4.53 -17.17
N LYS A 17 -30.12 4.64 -18.14
CA LYS A 17 -31.49 4.14 -18.01
C LYS A 17 -31.54 2.60 -17.89
N ALA A 18 -30.64 1.90 -18.56
CA ALA A 18 -30.52 0.46 -18.41
C ALA A 18 -30.07 0.09 -16.98
N LEU A 19 -29.07 0.81 -16.44
CA LEU A 19 -28.58 0.61 -15.07
C LEU A 19 -29.65 0.91 -14.02
N GLU A 20 -30.45 1.98 -14.21
CA GLU A 20 -31.59 2.30 -13.33
C GLU A 20 -32.62 1.16 -13.32
N ILE A 21 -32.94 0.57 -14.47
CA ILE A 21 -33.87 -0.56 -14.57
C ILE A 21 -33.30 -1.80 -13.86
N TRP A 22 -32.02 -2.10 -14.03
CA TRP A 22 -31.39 -3.23 -13.32
C TRP A 22 -31.32 -2.99 -11.81
N LYS A 23 -31.10 -1.74 -11.40
CA LYS A 23 -31.15 -1.37 -9.98
C LYS A 23 -32.54 -1.63 -9.40
N GLN A 24 -33.61 -1.20 -10.05
CA GLN A 24 -35.01 -1.47 -9.64
C GLN A 24 -35.32 -2.97 -9.55
N LEU A 25 -34.80 -3.76 -10.51
CA LEU A 25 -34.91 -5.23 -10.48
C LEU A 25 -34.17 -5.83 -9.29
N GLY A 26 -32.98 -5.33 -8.96
CA GLY A 26 -32.19 -5.79 -7.82
C GLY A 26 -32.71 -5.35 -6.45
N GLU A 27 -33.52 -4.28 -6.41
CA GLU A 27 -34.21 -3.81 -5.21
C GLU A 27 -35.54 -4.53 -4.95
N GLY A 28 -35.99 -5.36 -5.90
CA GLY A 28 -37.23 -6.12 -5.77
C GLY A 28 -38.49 -5.32 -6.05
N GLU A 29 -38.36 -4.11 -6.63
CA GLU A 29 -39.49 -3.28 -7.00
C GLU A 29 -40.30 -3.84 -8.19
N SER A 30 -39.70 -4.80 -8.90
CA SER A 30 -40.38 -5.47 -10.01
C SER A 30 -40.21 -7.00 -9.91
N VAL A 31 -41.31 -7.73 -10.02
CA VAL A 31 -41.34 -9.19 -9.91
C VAL A 31 -41.00 -9.81 -11.28
N GLU A 32 -39.75 -9.77 -11.68
CA GLU A 32 -39.28 -10.62 -12.77
C GLU A 32 -38.43 -11.76 -12.17
N THR A 33 -39.05 -12.94 -12.05
CA THR A 33 -38.38 -14.11 -11.49
C THR A 33 -37.21 -14.53 -12.37
N GLY A 34 -35.99 -14.57 -11.77
CA GLY A 34 -34.78 -15.11 -12.43
C GLY A 34 -33.82 -14.11 -13.02
N VAL A 35 -34.00 -12.79 -12.82
CA VAL A 35 -33.03 -11.76 -13.24
C VAL A 35 -32.38 -11.14 -12.01
N ASP A 36 -31.08 -11.36 -11.85
CA ASP A 36 -30.26 -10.67 -10.83
C ASP A 36 -29.79 -9.32 -11.40
N GLY A 37 -30.40 -8.23 -10.93
CA GLY A 37 -30.05 -6.88 -11.37
C GLY A 37 -28.61 -6.50 -11.06
N VAL A 38 -28.04 -6.99 -9.93
CA VAL A 38 -26.64 -6.77 -9.55
C VAL A 38 -25.71 -7.45 -10.56
N GLU A 39 -25.97 -8.72 -10.90
CA GLU A 39 -25.19 -9.48 -11.87
C GLU A 39 -25.21 -8.81 -13.25
N LYS A 40 -26.38 -8.37 -13.71
CA LYS A 40 -26.52 -7.66 -14.99
C LYS A 40 -25.77 -6.34 -15.01
N THR A 41 -25.74 -5.61 -13.89
CA THR A 41 -24.97 -4.37 -13.77
C THR A 41 -23.46 -4.65 -13.83
N VAL A 42 -22.97 -5.69 -13.14
CA VAL A 42 -21.55 -6.09 -13.19
C VAL A 42 -21.15 -6.54 -14.59
N ASP A 43 -21.95 -7.41 -15.22
CA ASP A 43 -21.76 -7.86 -16.60
C ASP A 43 -21.68 -6.68 -17.57
N PHE A 44 -22.59 -5.71 -17.43
CA PHE A 44 -22.59 -4.52 -18.25
C PHE A 44 -21.28 -3.74 -18.17
N PHE A 45 -20.78 -3.44 -16.96
CA PHE A 45 -19.52 -2.70 -16.79
C PHE A 45 -18.30 -3.46 -17.33
N THR A 46 -18.33 -4.79 -17.43
CA THR A 46 -17.24 -5.56 -18.02
C THR A 46 -17.13 -5.45 -19.53
N ILE A 47 -18.24 -5.08 -20.22
CA ILE A 47 -18.32 -5.02 -21.69
C ILE A 47 -18.55 -3.60 -22.21
N TYR A 48 -19.09 -2.70 -21.39
CA TYR A 48 -19.38 -1.34 -21.77
C TYR A 48 -18.09 -0.52 -21.89
N ASP A 49 -17.94 0.20 -23.02
CA ASP A 49 -16.76 0.99 -23.35
C ASP A 49 -17.13 2.45 -23.73
N GLY A 50 -18.18 2.98 -23.13
CA GLY A 50 -18.59 4.38 -23.34
C GLY A 50 -17.74 5.36 -22.54
N GLU A 51 -17.62 6.61 -23.02
CA GLU A 51 -16.86 7.69 -22.37
C GLU A 51 -17.37 8.02 -20.95
N ASP A 52 -18.65 7.74 -20.68
CA ASP A 52 -19.31 7.97 -19.39
C ASP A 52 -19.16 6.78 -18.41
N LYS A 53 -18.40 5.74 -18.77
CA LYS A 53 -18.25 4.51 -17.98
C LYS A 53 -17.83 4.78 -16.52
N CYS A 54 -16.82 5.63 -16.31
CA CYS A 54 -16.34 5.95 -14.96
C CYS A 54 -17.39 6.71 -14.15
N ALA A 55 -18.09 7.65 -14.73
CA ALA A 55 -19.16 8.41 -14.07
C ALA A 55 -20.34 7.50 -13.68
N LEU A 56 -20.72 6.59 -14.57
CA LEU A 56 -21.75 5.59 -14.30
C LEU A 56 -21.31 4.60 -13.23
N LEU A 57 -20.04 4.18 -13.26
CA LEU A 57 -19.50 3.28 -12.25
C LEU A 57 -19.51 3.97 -10.88
N GLU A 58 -19.07 5.21 -10.76
CA GLU A 58 -19.11 5.98 -9.52
C GLU A 58 -20.53 6.12 -8.97
N GLU A 59 -21.51 6.31 -9.83
CA GLU A 59 -22.93 6.47 -9.45
C GLU A 59 -23.56 5.15 -8.97
N PHE A 60 -23.29 4.03 -9.64
CA PHE A 60 -23.98 2.76 -9.38
C PHE A 60 -23.20 1.79 -8.49
N LEU A 61 -21.87 1.96 -8.36
CA LEU A 61 -21.03 1.09 -7.54
C LEU A 61 -21.45 1.04 -6.06
N PRO A 62 -21.83 2.15 -5.40
CA PRO A 62 -22.28 2.10 -4.00
C PRO A 62 -23.47 1.17 -3.78
N TRP A 63 -24.41 1.16 -4.72
CA TRP A 63 -25.55 0.25 -4.68
C TRP A 63 -25.12 -1.20 -4.90
N VAL A 64 -24.27 -1.48 -5.90
CA VAL A 64 -23.75 -2.83 -6.16
C VAL A 64 -22.99 -3.34 -4.93
N TYR A 65 -22.15 -2.50 -4.34
CA TYR A 65 -21.37 -2.83 -3.14
C TYR A 65 -22.26 -3.13 -1.94
N ALA A 66 -23.31 -2.35 -1.72
CA ALA A 66 -24.25 -2.59 -0.63
C ALA A 66 -25.04 -3.91 -0.77
N LYS A 67 -25.28 -4.37 -2.02
CA LYS A 67 -26.01 -5.62 -2.28
C LYS A 67 -25.08 -6.83 -2.37
N SER A 68 -23.91 -6.68 -2.95
CA SER A 68 -22.93 -7.77 -3.13
C SER A 68 -21.50 -7.19 -3.15
N PRO A 69 -20.87 -7.04 -1.97
CA PRO A 69 -19.51 -6.52 -1.86
C PRO A 69 -18.49 -7.32 -2.70
N GLU A 70 -18.65 -8.65 -2.73
CA GLU A 70 -17.76 -9.54 -3.50
C GLU A 70 -17.81 -9.27 -5.00
N LYS A 71 -19.03 -9.14 -5.56
CA LYS A 71 -19.21 -8.85 -7.00
C LYS A 71 -18.70 -7.45 -7.35
N ALA A 72 -18.97 -6.48 -6.49
CA ALA A 72 -18.46 -5.11 -6.65
C ALA A 72 -16.92 -5.09 -6.62
N PHE A 73 -16.31 -5.76 -5.66
CA PHE A 73 -14.86 -5.85 -5.54
C PHE A 73 -14.23 -6.58 -6.75
N SER A 74 -14.80 -7.71 -7.16
CA SER A 74 -14.36 -8.45 -8.36
C SER A 74 -14.39 -7.58 -9.63
N LEU A 75 -15.38 -6.70 -9.76
CA LEU A 75 -15.46 -5.73 -10.86
C LEU A 75 -14.31 -4.72 -10.78
N LEU A 76 -14.02 -4.17 -9.60
CA LEU A 76 -12.98 -3.16 -9.38
C LEU A 76 -11.57 -3.67 -9.66
N VAL A 77 -11.25 -4.90 -9.26
CA VAL A 77 -9.93 -5.50 -9.50
C VAL A 77 -9.81 -6.15 -10.87
N SER A 78 -10.89 -6.12 -11.67
CA SER A 78 -10.82 -6.62 -13.04
C SER A 78 -10.03 -5.62 -13.91
N LYS A 79 -8.99 -6.11 -14.60
CA LYS A 79 -8.20 -5.27 -15.54
C LYS A 79 -9.00 -4.79 -16.77
N LYS A 80 -10.30 -5.07 -16.81
CA LYS A 80 -11.20 -4.68 -17.90
C LYS A 80 -11.77 -3.27 -17.75
N VAL A 81 -11.66 -2.70 -16.56
CA VAL A 81 -12.18 -1.38 -16.24
C VAL A 81 -11.02 -0.50 -15.79
N ASP A 82 -10.78 0.59 -16.50
CA ASP A 82 -9.87 1.62 -16.00
C ASP A 82 -10.60 2.45 -14.94
N ILE A 83 -10.18 2.28 -13.69
CA ILE A 83 -10.75 2.98 -12.53
C ILE A 83 -9.87 4.14 -12.04
N SER A 84 -8.77 4.44 -12.73
CA SER A 84 -7.83 5.49 -12.28
C SER A 84 -8.49 6.82 -11.92
N PRO A 85 -9.53 7.32 -12.64
CA PRO A 85 -10.16 8.60 -12.29
C PRO A 85 -11.01 8.56 -11.01
N ILE A 86 -11.43 7.36 -10.57
CA ILE A 86 -12.38 7.17 -9.46
C ILE A 86 -11.82 6.38 -8.28
N ILE A 87 -10.49 6.20 -8.21
CA ILE A 87 -9.84 5.45 -7.12
C ILE A 87 -10.17 6.05 -5.75
N ARG A 88 -10.10 7.39 -5.60
CA ARG A 88 -10.42 8.04 -4.31
C ARG A 88 -11.88 7.88 -3.87
N PRO A 89 -12.89 8.11 -4.72
CA PRO A 89 -14.27 7.73 -4.42
C PRO A 89 -14.44 6.28 -3.98
N ILE A 90 -13.75 5.35 -4.65
CA ILE A 90 -13.80 3.92 -4.29
C ILE A 90 -13.19 3.67 -2.90
N LEU A 91 -12.04 4.26 -2.58
CA LEU A 91 -11.44 4.16 -1.25
C LEU A 91 -12.38 4.69 -0.16
N GLY A 92 -13.08 5.80 -0.43
CA GLY A 92 -14.12 6.33 0.44
C GLY A 92 -15.29 5.35 0.63
N LEU A 93 -15.73 4.68 -0.45
CA LEU A 93 -16.80 3.69 -0.41
C LEU A 93 -16.41 2.43 0.38
N LEU A 94 -15.16 1.95 0.20
CA LEU A 94 -14.67 0.75 0.88
C LEU A 94 -14.49 0.97 2.39
N GLY A 95 -14.30 2.21 2.85
CA GLY A 95 -14.14 2.54 4.27
C GLY A 95 -13.10 1.65 4.94
N ASP A 96 -13.41 1.10 6.12
CA ASP A 96 -12.54 0.19 6.87
C ASP A 96 -12.82 -1.30 6.58
N SER A 97 -13.39 -1.61 5.42
CA SER A 97 -13.69 -2.98 5.02
C SER A 97 -12.43 -3.80 4.74
N ALA A 98 -12.55 -5.14 4.81
CA ALA A 98 -11.47 -6.05 4.45
C ALA A 98 -10.99 -5.87 2.99
N TYR A 99 -11.88 -5.43 2.10
CA TYR A 99 -11.57 -5.19 0.69
C TYR A 99 -10.67 -3.98 0.46
N ARG A 100 -10.61 -3.03 1.40
CA ARG A 100 -9.77 -1.83 1.26
C ARG A 100 -8.29 -2.19 1.11
N SER A 101 -7.79 -3.08 1.94
CA SER A 101 -6.39 -3.53 1.89
C SER A 101 -6.03 -4.17 0.56
N GLU A 102 -6.87 -5.07 0.07
CA GLU A 102 -6.66 -5.74 -1.22
C GLU A 102 -6.78 -4.76 -2.39
N PHE A 103 -7.66 -3.76 -2.27
CA PHE A 103 -7.81 -2.73 -3.28
C PHE A 103 -6.59 -1.80 -3.36
N VAL A 104 -6.05 -1.35 -2.22
CA VAL A 104 -4.84 -0.53 -2.16
C VAL A 104 -3.65 -1.27 -2.78
N GLU A 105 -3.50 -2.56 -2.48
CA GLU A 105 -2.47 -3.41 -3.09
C GLU A 105 -2.67 -3.54 -4.61
N PHE A 106 -3.89 -3.78 -5.06
CA PHE A 106 -4.22 -3.84 -6.49
C PHE A 106 -3.90 -2.53 -7.20
N VAL A 107 -4.29 -1.40 -6.62
CA VAL A 107 -4.04 -0.06 -7.17
C VAL A 107 -2.54 0.20 -7.27
N GLN A 108 -1.78 -0.04 -6.20
CA GLN A 108 -0.33 0.18 -6.17
C GLN A 108 0.42 -0.69 -7.19
N ASN A 109 -0.05 -1.91 -7.45
CA ASN A 109 0.58 -2.83 -8.39
C ASN A 109 0.13 -2.63 -9.85
N THR A 110 -0.99 -1.93 -10.08
CA THR A 110 -1.60 -1.83 -11.41
C THR A 110 -1.43 -0.46 -12.03
N TYR A 111 -1.50 0.59 -11.21
CA TYR A 111 -1.46 1.98 -11.65
C TYR A 111 -0.18 2.65 -11.17
N ASP A 112 0.47 3.40 -12.04
CA ASP A 112 1.63 4.24 -11.70
C ASP A 112 1.11 5.55 -11.08
N LEU A 113 0.61 5.45 -9.85
CA LEU A 113 -0.01 6.57 -9.16
C LEU A 113 1.00 7.22 -8.21
N HIS A 114 1.22 8.51 -8.42
CA HIS A 114 1.96 9.37 -7.51
C HIS A 114 1.00 9.98 -6.46
N ASP A 115 0.47 9.12 -5.57
CA ASP A 115 -0.47 9.51 -4.51
C ASP A 115 0.08 9.13 -3.14
N SER A 116 0.41 10.17 -2.35
CA SER A 116 1.05 9.99 -1.03
C SER A 116 0.17 9.24 -0.04
N GLU A 117 -1.15 9.43 -0.08
CA GLU A 117 -2.07 8.77 0.84
C GLU A 117 -2.13 7.26 0.56
N ILE A 118 -2.28 6.88 -0.71
CA ILE A 118 -2.33 5.48 -1.14
C ILE A 118 -1.00 4.78 -0.86
N SER A 119 0.12 5.43 -1.21
CA SER A 119 1.47 4.89 -0.98
C SER A 119 1.77 4.71 0.50
N THR A 120 1.33 5.66 1.36
CA THR A 120 1.48 5.57 2.81
C THR A 120 0.61 4.45 3.39
N GLU A 121 -0.62 4.33 2.92
CA GLU A 121 -1.54 3.27 3.36
C GLU A 121 -1.01 1.88 2.97
N PHE A 122 -0.52 1.72 1.74
CA PHE A 122 0.12 0.47 1.29
C PHE A 122 1.30 0.09 2.18
N ALA A 123 2.23 1.01 2.40
CA ALA A 123 3.39 0.76 3.25
C ALA A 123 2.97 0.43 4.69
N THR A 124 2.00 1.16 5.24
CA THR A 124 1.45 0.93 6.59
C THR A 124 0.90 -0.48 6.75
N GLN A 125 0.12 -0.95 5.79
CA GLN A 125 -0.46 -2.29 5.81
C GLN A 125 0.63 -3.36 5.79
N ARG A 126 1.62 -3.24 4.91
CA ARG A 126 2.74 -4.19 4.81
C ARG A 126 3.61 -4.21 6.06
N ILE A 127 3.88 -3.04 6.65
CA ILE A 127 4.63 -2.92 7.91
C ILE A 127 3.88 -3.62 9.04
N ARG A 128 2.58 -3.39 9.20
CA ARG A 128 1.75 -4.04 10.22
C ARG A 128 1.71 -5.57 10.09
N GLU A 129 1.76 -6.09 8.85
CA GLU A 129 1.89 -7.53 8.63
C GLU A 129 3.23 -8.08 9.13
N LEU A 130 4.33 -7.37 8.84
CA LEU A 130 5.67 -7.77 9.29
C LEU A 130 5.84 -7.63 10.81
N GLN A 131 5.19 -6.66 11.44
CA GLN A 131 5.23 -6.45 12.90
C GLN A 131 4.60 -7.60 13.70
N LYS A 132 3.82 -8.47 13.07
CA LYS A 132 3.32 -9.69 13.72
C LYS A 132 4.41 -10.72 14.00
N GLU A 133 5.60 -10.54 13.42
CA GLU A 133 6.73 -11.48 13.48
C GLU A 133 7.93 -10.86 14.21
N PRO A 134 8.07 -11.04 15.54
CA PRO A 134 9.14 -10.43 16.32
C PRO A 134 10.57 -10.80 15.86
N ALA A 135 10.72 -11.94 15.18
CA ALA A 135 12.01 -12.37 14.62
C ALA A 135 12.55 -11.42 13.54
N LEU A 136 11.70 -10.50 13.03
CA LEU A 136 12.10 -9.53 12.00
C LEU A 136 12.61 -8.19 12.57
N PHE A 137 12.47 -7.95 13.87
CA PHE A 137 12.65 -6.61 14.43
C PHE A 137 14.09 -6.09 14.32
N ASN A 138 15.07 -6.89 14.71
CA ASN A 138 16.47 -6.50 14.80
C ASN A 138 17.39 -7.30 13.86
N CYS A 139 16.93 -7.59 12.66
CA CYS A 139 17.73 -8.32 11.68
C CYS A 139 17.83 -7.59 10.35
N THR A 140 18.90 -7.81 9.61
CA THR A 140 19.07 -7.36 8.24
C THR A 140 18.22 -8.17 7.26
N LEU A 141 18.17 -7.76 6.00
CA LEU A 141 17.44 -8.52 4.98
C LEU A 141 18.05 -9.91 4.75
N ASP A 142 19.38 -10.02 4.84
CA ASP A 142 20.11 -11.29 4.65
C ASP A 142 19.83 -12.29 5.79
N GLU A 143 19.61 -11.79 7.00
CA GLU A 143 19.26 -12.56 8.20
C GLU A 143 17.78 -12.91 8.29
N THR A 144 16.94 -12.28 7.45
CA THR A 144 15.50 -12.52 7.43
C THR A 144 15.20 -14.00 7.11
N PRO A 145 14.34 -14.69 7.89
CA PRO A 145 13.92 -16.05 7.60
C PRO A 145 13.35 -16.18 6.18
N LYS A 146 13.67 -17.30 5.51
CA LYS A 146 13.32 -17.50 4.09
C LYS A 146 11.83 -17.30 3.78
N ALA A 147 10.95 -17.67 4.72
CA ALA A 147 9.50 -17.53 4.55
C ALA A 147 9.04 -16.08 4.42
N PHE A 148 9.72 -15.13 5.10
CA PHE A 148 9.34 -13.71 5.12
C PHE A 148 10.18 -12.85 4.18
N ARG A 149 11.33 -13.36 3.71
CA ARG A 149 12.30 -12.61 2.91
C ARG A 149 11.70 -11.94 1.65
N PRO A 150 10.84 -12.60 0.84
CA PRO A 150 10.28 -11.96 -0.35
C PRO A 150 9.41 -10.74 0.00
N ARG A 151 8.49 -10.89 0.97
CA ARG A 151 7.60 -9.82 1.41
C ARG A 151 8.37 -8.65 2.04
N ARG A 152 9.39 -8.98 2.84
CA ARG A 152 10.23 -7.97 3.47
C ARG A 152 11.10 -7.23 2.43
N ALA A 153 11.65 -7.95 1.45
CA ALA A 153 12.40 -7.34 0.37
C ALA A 153 11.55 -6.36 -0.46
N GLU A 154 10.30 -6.71 -0.71
CA GLU A 154 9.34 -5.85 -1.40
C GLU A 154 9.14 -4.52 -0.67
N ILE A 155 8.83 -4.55 0.62
CA ILE A 155 8.63 -3.30 1.39
C ILE A 155 9.93 -2.50 1.56
N VAL A 156 11.07 -3.15 1.74
CA VAL A 156 12.37 -2.49 1.81
C VAL A 156 12.68 -1.77 0.49
N ALA A 157 12.44 -2.41 -0.66
CA ALA A 157 12.59 -1.78 -1.97
C ALA A 157 11.60 -0.62 -2.13
N PHE A 158 10.33 -0.82 -1.79
CA PHE A 158 9.32 0.24 -1.83
C PHE A 158 9.72 1.47 -0.99
N LEU A 159 10.14 1.28 0.26
CA LEU A 159 10.56 2.39 1.13
C LEU A 159 11.81 3.12 0.61
N ARG A 160 12.68 2.44 -0.14
CA ARG A 160 13.88 3.06 -0.74
C ARG A 160 13.55 3.83 -2.01
N ASP A 161 12.74 3.25 -2.87
CA ASP A 161 12.61 3.69 -4.27
C ASP A 161 11.39 4.59 -4.49
N ASN A 162 10.30 4.38 -3.74
CA ASN A 162 9.08 5.21 -3.86
C ASN A 162 9.26 6.55 -3.14
N ALA A 163 9.00 7.65 -3.85
CA ALA A 163 9.11 9.01 -3.32
C ALA A 163 7.81 9.53 -2.67
N ASP A 164 6.69 8.87 -2.92
CA ASP A 164 5.36 9.45 -2.71
C ASP A 164 4.76 9.17 -1.33
N TYR A 165 5.29 8.22 -0.54
CA TYR A 165 4.76 8.00 0.81
C TYR A 165 5.20 9.08 1.81
N SER A 166 4.44 9.24 2.92
CA SER A 166 4.79 10.11 4.05
C SER A 166 5.78 9.41 4.98
N PRO A 167 7.08 9.79 5.00
CA PRO A 167 8.05 9.12 5.86
C PRO A 167 7.77 9.33 7.36
N ALA A 168 7.16 10.46 7.74
CA ALA A 168 6.83 10.75 9.14
C ALA A 168 5.76 9.79 9.66
N ASP A 169 4.68 9.58 8.88
CA ASP A 169 3.60 8.67 9.27
C ASP A 169 4.09 7.21 9.32
N ILE A 170 4.94 6.83 8.37
CA ILE A 170 5.56 5.50 8.37
C ILE A 170 6.48 5.30 9.57
N LEU A 171 7.24 6.31 9.98
CA LEU A 171 8.09 6.24 11.17
C LEU A 171 7.26 6.03 12.44
N GLU A 172 6.11 6.71 12.55
CA GLU A 172 5.18 6.51 13.66
C GLU A 172 4.63 5.07 13.71
N VAL A 173 4.24 4.51 12.56
CA VAL A 173 3.76 3.14 12.45
C VAL A 173 4.84 2.13 12.82
N LEU A 174 6.09 2.34 12.40
CA LEU A 174 7.21 1.47 12.72
C LEU A 174 7.52 1.45 14.23
N GLY A 175 7.35 2.57 14.92
CA GLY A 175 7.73 2.70 16.32
C GLY A 175 9.19 2.29 16.55
N GLU A 176 9.42 1.33 17.46
CA GLU A 176 10.75 0.78 17.76
C GLU A 176 11.00 -0.59 17.10
N THR A 177 10.06 -1.05 16.28
CA THR A 177 10.15 -2.34 15.58
C THR A 177 10.79 -2.21 14.20
N LEU A 178 11.10 -3.34 13.56
CA LEU A 178 11.58 -3.42 12.18
C LEU A 178 12.72 -2.41 11.92
N VAL A 179 13.81 -2.56 12.66
CA VAL A 179 14.91 -1.56 12.72
C VAL A 179 15.51 -1.27 11.34
N LEU A 180 15.58 -2.25 10.42
CA LEU A 180 16.07 -2.00 9.06
C LEU A 180 15.19 -1.00 8.31
N GLU A 181 13.89 -1.18 8.36
CA GLU A 181 12.90 -0.31 7.72
C GLU A 181 12.93 1.09 8.36
N ARG A 182 13.06 1.15 9.69
CA ARG A 182 13.22 2.41 10.43
C ARG A 182 14.47 3.18 10.00
N VAL A 183 15.61 2.50 9.85
CA VAL A 183 16.86 3.11 9.35
C VAL A 183 16.65 3.74 7.97
N ILE A 184 15.93 3.07 7.06
CA ILE A 184 15.66 3.59 5.71
C ILE A 184 14.82 4.87 5.80
N VAL A 185 13.74 4.86 6.60
CA VAL A 185 12.84 6.01 6.75
C VAL A 185 13.52 7.19 7.42
N LEU A 186 14.30 6.96 8.50
CA LEU A 186 15.10 7.99 9.17
C LEU A 186 16.14 8.62 8.22
N THR A 187 16.80 7.81 7.40
CA THR A 187 17.73 8.30 6.38
C THR A 187 17.04 9.26 5.42
N ARG A 188 15.81 8.96 5.06
CA ARG A 188 14.99 9.79 4.18
C ARG A 188 14.55 11.10 4.84
N LEU A 189 14.24 11.06 6.13
CA LEU A 189 13.94 12.24 6.95
C LEU A 189 15.19 13.08 7.27
N ARG A 190 16.39 12.65 6.85
CA ARG A 190 17.67 13.26 7.17
C ARG A 190 18.04 13.20 8.66
N HIS A 191 17.46 12.30 9.41
CA HIS A 191 17.83 11.97 10.79
C HIS A 191 19.03 11.01 10.80
N CYS A 192 20.16 11.47 10.23
CA CYS A 192 21.30 10.62 9.92
C CYS A 192 21.96 10.02 11.16
N GLU A 193 22.06 10.76 12.26
CA GLU A 193 22.67 10.30 13.50
C GLU A 193 21.90 9.12 14.08
N GLU A 194 20.58 9.24 14.22
CA GLU A 194 19.73 8.16 14.72
C GLU A 194 19.76 6.95 13.78
N ALA A 195 19.68 7.16 12.46
CA ALA A 195 19.74 6.10 11.47
C ALA A 195 21.06 5.31 11.56
N LEU A 196 22.20 6.00 11.68
CA LEU A 196 23.51 5.37 11.78
C LEU A 196 23.71 4.64 13.12
N HIS A 197 23.22 5.23 14.21
CA HIS A 197 23.24 4.58 15.52
C HIS A 197 22.48 3.25 15.48
N LEU A 198 21.27 3.23 14.93
CA LEU A 198 20.48 2.00 14.76
C LEU A 198 21.19 0.98 13.85
N ALA A 199 21.78 1.43 12.75
CA ALA A 199 22.49 0.56 11.83
C ALA A 199 23.70 -0.14 12.46
N ILE A 200 24.48 0.60 13.27
CA ILE A 200 25.70 0.07 13.91
C ILE A 200 25.38 -0.74 15.15
N TYR A 201 24.57 -0.22 16.07
CA TYR A 201 24.39 -0.82 17.40
C TYR A 201 23.25 -1.84 17.46
N SER A 202 22.15 -1.59 16.73
CA SER A 202 20.99 -2.51 16.76
C SER A 202 21.07 -3.57 15.67
N LEU A 203 21.37 -3.21 14.42
CA LEU A 203 21.52 -4.16 13.32
C LEU A 203 22.92 -4.75 13.21
N ARG A 204 23.94 -4.15 13.84
CA ARG A 204 25.35 -4.53 13.74
C ARG A 204 25.81 -4.66 12.28
N SER A 205 25.32 -3.78 11.41
CA SER A 205 25.51 -3.85 9.97
C SER A 205 26.20 -2.61 9.43
N VAL A 206 27.52 -2.67 9.31
CA VAL A 206 28.33 -1.64 8.65
C VAL A 206 27.85 -1.41 7.21
N ARG A 207 27.41 -2.47 6.54
CA ARG A 207 26.85 -2.37 5.18
C ARG A 207 25.65 -1.43 5.13
N THR A 208 24.68 -1.61 6.05
CA THR A 208 23.49 -0.74 6.15
C THR A 208 23.90 0.69 6.47
N ALA A 209 24.85 0.90 7.38
CA ALA A 209 25.37 2.23 7.70
C ALA A 209 26.01 2.91 6.49
N CYS A 210 26.81 2.19 5.69
CA CYS A 210 27.37 2.70 4.44
C CYS A 210 26.30 3.05 3.40
N GLU A 211 25.22 2.25 3.30
CA GLU A 211 24.08 2.55 2.42
C GLU A 211 23.37 3.84 2.85
N CYS A 212 23.17 4.06 4.16
CA CYS A 212 22.64 5.32 4.69
C CYS A 212 23.52 6.52 4.28
N CYS A 213 24.83 6.40 4.45
CA CYS A 213 25.76 7.47 4.09
C CYS A 213 25.74 7.81 2.60
N ARG A 214 25.60 6.79 1.72
CA ARG A 214 25.48 7.01 0.26
C ARG A 214 24.22 7.80 -0.08
N THR A 215 23.12 7.51 0.61
CA THR A 215 21.84 8.20 0.39
C THR A 215 21.80 9.58 1.00
N ALA A 216 22.33 9.74 2.22
CA ALA A 216 22.26 10.99 2.98
C ALA A 216 23.37 12.00 2.63
N GLY A 217 24.52 11.54 2.08
CA GLY A 217 25.62 12.39 1.63
C GLY A 217 26.77 12.53 2.62
N MET A 218 27.65 13.53 2.39
CA MET A 218 28.95 13.67 3.08
C MET A 218 28.85 13.87 4.60
N ASP A 219 27.82 14.52 5.07
CA ASP A 219 27.69 14.78 6.50
C ASP A 219 27.39 13.49 7.28
N ALA A 220 26.64 12.56 6.69
CA ALA A 220 26.42 11.24 7.28
C ALA A 220 27.73 10.42 7.38
N TRP A 221 28.65 10.55 6.42
CA TRP A 221 29.96 9.92 6.50
C TRP A 221 30.79 10.44 7.67
N LYS A 222 30.74 11.74 7.96
CA LYS A 222 31.43 12.33 9.13
C LYS A 222 30.89 11.75 10.43
N ILE A 223 29.55 11.67 10.55
CA ILE A 223 28.88 11.07 11.72
C ILE A 223 29.27 9.60 11.88
N LEU A 224 29.26 8.82 10.79
CA LEU A 224 29.66 7.42 10.83
C LEU A 224 31.10 7.25 11.33
N LEU A 225 32.04 8.06 10.83
CA LEU A 225 33.42 8.03 11.29
C LEU A 225 33.53 8.38 12.78
N GLN A 226 32.82 9.41 13.24
CA GLN A 226 32.78 9.74 14.66
C GLN A 226 32.27 8.59 15.53
N LEU A 227 31.17 7.92 15.13
CA LEU A 227 30.62 6.78 15.85
C LEU A 227 31.60 5.61 15.92
N LEU A 228 32.30 5.31 14.82
CA LEU A 228 33.26 4.20 14.79
C LEU A 228 34.55 4.48 15.55
N PHE A 229 34.99 5.74 15.65
CA PHE A 229 36.24 6.09 16.33
C PHE A 229 36.04 6.51 17.79
N SER A 230 34.85 6.93 18.22
CA SER A 230 34.59 7.21 19.63
C SER A 230 34.64 5.96 20.53
N GLU A 231 34.34 4.77 19.99
CA GLU A 231 34.46 3.51 20.75
C GLU A 231 35.92 3.06 20.95
N THR A 232 36.84 3.50 20.09
CA THR A 232 38.25 3.09 20.22
C THR A 232 38.99 3.81 21.33
N ASP A 233 38.49 4.97 21.78
CA ASP A 233 39.16 5.75 22.81
C ASP A 233 38.88 5.26 24.25
N GLU A 234 37.74 4.60 24.50
CA GLU A 234 37.41 4.07 25.81
C GLU A 234 38.13 2.74 26.14
N GLU A 235 38.32 1.87 25.14
CA GLU A 235 39.06 0.62 25.34
C GLU A 235 40.59 0.81 25.47
N TRP A 236 41.15 1.94 25.00
CA TRP A 236 42.60 2.20 25.06
C TRP A 236 43.04 2.85 26.34
N VAL A 237 42.18 3.41 27.15
CA VAL A 237 42.52 4.07 28.41
C VAL A 237 42.67 3.09 29.54
N ASP A 238 41.94 1.97 29.56
CA ASP A 238 41.97 0.95 30.60
C ASP A 238 43.20 -0.02 30.53
N SER A 239 43.91 -0.07 29.41
CA SER A 239 45.04 -1.01 29.24
C SER A 239 46.41 -0.39 29.59
N ARG A 240 46.50 0.85 30.06
CA ARG A 240 47.77 1.51 30.44
C ARG A 240 47.89 1.88 31.93
N GLY A 241 47.01 1.35 32.76
CA GLY A 241 46.96 1.74 34.16
C GLY A 241 47.23 0.60 35.15
N ASP A 242 48.19 -0.30 34.91
CA ASP A 242 48.73 -1.13 35.99
C ASP A 242 50.09 -1.75 35.62
N ASP A 243 51.12 -0.94 35.61
CA ASP A 243 52.49 -1.36 35.80
C ASP A 243 53.24 -0.22 36.49
N GLY A 244 53.15 -0.22 37.84
CA GLY A 244 53.88 0.65 38.75
C GLY A 244 54.09 0.00 40.09
#